data_8ca80cf6098befb3cd376702dd2e1556
#
_entry.id   8ca80cf6098befb3cd376702dd2e1556
#
_cell.length_a   1.000
_cell.length_b   1.000
_cell.length_c   1.000
_cell.angle_alpha   90.00
_cell.angle_beta   90.00
_cell.angle_gamma   90.00
#
_symmetry.space_group_name_H-M   'P 1'
#
loop_
_entity.id
_entity.type
_entity.pdbx_description
1 polymer ?
#
loop_
_entity_poly.entity_id
_entity_poly.type
_entity_poly.pdbx_seq_one_letter_code
_entity_poly.pdbx_strand_id
1 'polypeptide(L)'
;MKYIRKSFFLFWLIAVMLFGTVSASAASAKPETPVLSGTAAGNRVTLNWNKVKKASGYQIFLYYKAYGKYKCVERIKNRNITSFTLTGSEDKLYTYKIRSYLKQGNKTLYSPSSKALEIKTAPGKPVITRIRVREESGTLIKWKKINIVSGNTTFSYADTGAVSGKTYYYRIRAYVRNQGNVVYSELSDPAEAVMRKTIMIGDSRTDMMKDVVENDNITWICEVGMGYKWLRDTALKTL
;
A
#
# COMPACT_ATOMS: atom_id res chain seq x y z
N MET A 1 -28.99 -96.38 -21.30
CA MET A 1 -27.72 -95.62 -21.43
C MET A 1 -28.00 -94.22 -21.89
N LYS A 2 -28.22 -93.32 -20.99
CA LYS A 2 -28.33 -91.85 -21.18
C LYS A 2 -28.80 -91.30 -19.84
N TYR A 3 -27.98 -90.54 -19.14
CA TYR A 3 -28.28 -89.61 -18.07
C TYR A 3 -27.15 -89.58 -17.02
N ILE A 4 -25.95 -89.21 -17.37
CA ILE A 4 -24.96 -88.69 -16.45
C ILE A 4 -24.06 -87.63 -17.24
N ARG A 5 -24.63 -86.48 -17.49
CA ARG A 5 -23.80 -85.42 -18.06
C ARG A 5 -24.32 -83.97 -17.84
N LYS A 6 -25.17 -83.72 -16.89
CA LYS A 6 -25.71 -82.39 -16.64
C LYS A 6 -25.49 -81.82 -15.23
N SER A 7 -24.73 -82.49 -14.36
CA SER A 7 -24.57 -81.99 -13.00
C SER A 7 -23.21 -81.39 -12.67
N PHE A 8 -22.26 -81.37 -13.62
CA PHE A 8 -20.92 -80.81 -13.36
C PHE A 8 -20.75 -79.39 -13.77
N PHE A 9 -21.66 -78.77 -14.58
CA PHE A 9 -21.55 -77.42 -15.01
C PHE A 9 -22.15 -76.38 -14.08
N LEU A 10 -22.96 -76.79 -13.11
CA LEU A 10 -23.61 -75.83 -12.20
C LEU A 10 -22.79 -75.52 -10.94
N PHE A 11 -21.78 -76.34 -10.63
CA PHE A 11 -20.93 -76.14 -9.43
C PHE A 11 -19.73 -75.22 -9.71
N TRP A 12 -19.41 -75.00 -10.94
CA TRP A 12 -18.26 -74.10 -11.31
C TRP A 12 -18.63 -72.62 -11.44
N LEU A 13 -19.92 -72.32 -11.51
CA LEU A 13 -20.39 -70.93 -11.68
C LEU A 13 -20.65 -70.23 -10.34
N ILE A 14 -20.66 -70.97 -9.21
CA ILE A 14 -20.84 -70.39 -7.84
C ILE A 14 -19.49 -70.07 -7.17
N ALA A 15 -18.39 -70.66 -7.62
CA ALA A 15 -17.06 -70.45 -7.00
C ALA A 15 -16.35 -69.19 -7.45
N VAL A 16 -16.87 -68.44 -8.44
CA VAL A 16 -16.21 -67.22 -8.99
C VAL A 16 -16.77 -65.93 -8.40
N MET A 17 -17.83 -66.00 -7.57
CA MET A 17 -18.42 -64.79 -6.95
C MET A 17 -17.96 -64.49 -5.52
N LEU A 18 -16.92 -65.16 -5.02
CA LEU A 18 -16.39 -64.94 -3.68
C LEU A 18 -14.96 -64.34 -3.67
N PHE A 19 -14.51 -63.78 -4.79
CA PHE A 19 -13.29 -63.00 -4.78
C PHE A 19 -13.63 -61.52 -4.61
N GLY A 20 -13.63 -61.17 -3.34
CA GLY A 20 -13.03 -59.98 -2.85
C GLY A 20 -13.41 -58.68 -3.56
N THR A 21 -14.39 -57.94 -3.04
CA THR A 21 -14.33 -56.50 -3.11
C THR A 21 -12.96 -56.06 -2.59
N VAL A 22 -12.00 -55.93 -3.51
CA VAL A 22 -10.81 -55.14 -3.23
C VAL A 22 -11.34 -53.74 -2.95
N SER A 23 -11.54 -53.42 -1.68
CA SER A 23 -11.74 -52.07 -1.25
C SER A 23 -10.51 -51.32 -1.71
N ALA A 24 -10.59 -50.64 -2.87
CA ALA A 24 -9.61 -49.71 -3.27
C ALA A 24 -9.51 -48.71 -2.10
N SER A 25 -8.51 -48.89 -1.26
CA SER A 25 -8.15 -47.90 -0.24
C SER A 25 -7.97 -46.58 -0.99
N ALA A 26 -8.98 -45.71 -0.87
CA ALA A 26 -8.92 -44.41 -1.49
C ALA A 26 -7.62 -43.78 -1.01
N ALA A 27 -6.64 -43.76 -1.91
CA ALA A 27 -5.36 -43.12 -1.63
C ALA A 27 -5.69 -41.74 -1.08
N SER A 28 -5.23 -41.47 0.14
CA SER A 28 -5.53 -40.25 0.86
C SER A 28 -5.10 -39.07 0.01
N ALA A 29 -6.06 -38.45 -0.69
CA ALA A 29 -5.79 -37.38 -1.63
C ALA A 29 -5.23 -36.17 -0.89
N LYS A 30 -4.06 -35.70 -1.31
CA LYS A 30 -3.48 -34.45 -0.83
C LYS A 30 -4.50 -33.31 -0.99
N PRO A 31 -4.53 -32.33 -0.08
CA PRO A 31 -5.41 -31.19 -0.23
C PRO A 31 -4.98 -30.35 -1.46
N GLU A 32 -5.92 -29.56 -1.99
CA GLU A 32 -5.68 -28.66 -3.13
C GLU A 32 -4.72 -27.53 -2.74
N THR A 33 -4.01 -26.99 -3.74
CA THR A 33 -3.14 -25.84 -3.57
C THR A 33 -3.98 -24.55 -3.47
N PRO A 34 -3.81 -23.72 -2.41
CA PRO A 34 -4.50 -22.45 -2.33
C PRO A 34 -4.02 -21.48 -3.41
N VAL A 35 -4.92 -20.62 -3.91
CA VAL A 35 -4.58 -19.48 -4.77
C VAL A 35 -4.28 -18.29 -3.88
N LEU A 36 -3.03 -17.78 -3.93
CA LEU A 36 -2.55 -16.70 -3.09
C LEU A 36 -2.69 -15.37 -3.82
N SER A 37 -3.24 -14.37 -3.11
CA SER A 37 -3.26 -12.96 -3.48
C SER A 37 -2.89 -12.10 -2.26
N GLY A 38 -2.68 -10.81 -2.45
CA GLY A 38 -2.40 -9.92 -1.31
C GLY A 38 -2.18 -8.49 -1.72
N THR A 39 -2.16 -7.62 -0.73
CA THR A 39 -1.96 -6.17 -0.86
C THR A 39 -1.02 -5.66 0.23
N ALA A 40 -0.45 -4.48 0.01
CA ALA A 40 0.29 -3.76 1.04
C ALA A 40 -0.37 -2.42 1.35
N ALA A 41 -0.38 -2.05 2.63
CA ALA A 41 -0.78 -0.73 3.12
C ALA A 41 0.24 -0.29 4.18
N GLY A 42 0.98 0.79 3.90
CA GLY A 42 2.15 1.13 4.69
C GLY A 42 3.17 -0.02 4.70
N ASN A 43 3.64 -0.41 5.88
CA ASN A 43 4.53 -1.55 6.09
C ASN A 43 3.79 -2.88 6.36
N ARG A 44 2.45 -2.90 6.27
CA ARG A 44 1.63 -4.09 6.51
C ARG A 44 1.32 -4.79 5.20
N VAL A 45 1.52 -6.11 5.18
CA VAL A 45 1.18 -6.98 4.05
C VAL A 45 0.02 -7.87 4.45
N THR A 46 -1.10 -7.77 3.74
CA THR A 46 -2.26 -8.64 3.92
C THR A 46 -2.29 -9.66 2.79
N LEU A 47 -2.18 -10.92 3.17
CA LEU A 47 -2.27 -12.07 2.28
C LEU A 47 -3.69 -12.63 2.35
N ASN A 48 -4.25 -13.02 1.20
CA ASN A 48 -5.57 -13.63 1.06
C ASN A 48 -5.47 -14.87 0.18
N TRP A 49 -6.31 -15.88 0.47
CA TRP A 49 -6.37 -17.12 -0.31
C TRP A 49 -7.76 -17.73 -0.26
N ASN A 50 -8.06 -18.60 -1.23
CA ASN A 50 -9.32 -19.33 -1.24
C ASN A 50 -9.34 -20.45 -0.17
N LYS A 51 -10.50 -20.69 0.41
CA LYS A 51 -10.72 -21.82 1.32
C LYS A 51 -10.57 -23.15 0.58
N VAL A 52 -9.77 -24.06 1.13
CA VAL A 52 -9.57 -25.43 0.63
C VAL A 52 -10.41 -26.41 1.44
N LYS A 53 -11.38 -27.09 0.79
CA LYS A 53 -12.40 -27.91 1.47
C LYS A 53 -11.82 -29.01 2.36
N LYS A 54 -10.78 -29.72 1.89
CA LYS A 54 -10.15 -30.85 2.61
C LYS A 54 -8.94 -30.44 3.47
N ALA A 55 -8.65 -29.17 3.61
CA ALA A 55 -7.53 -28.73 4.45
C ALA A 55 -7.87 -28.75 5.94
N SER A 56 -6.88 -28.99 6.79
CA SER A 56 -6.92 -28.69 8.23
C SER A 56 -6.37 -27.30 8.54
N GLY A 57 -5.60 -26.72 7.62
CA GLY A 57 -5.03 -25.40 7.75
C GLY A 57 -4.01 -25.09 6.65
N TYR A 58 -3.21 -24.07 6.87
CA TYR A 58 -2.29 -23.52 5.87
C TYR A 58 -0.91 -23.24 6.47
N GLN A 59 0.10 -23.17 5.61
CA GLN A 59 1.44 -22.70 5.95
C GLN A 59 1.84 -21.59 4.99
N ILE A 60 2.25 -20.45 5.53
CA ILE A 60 2.77 -19.29 4.79
C ILE A 60 4.29 -19.35 4.82
N PHE A 61 4.89 -19.14 3.67
CA PHE A 61 6.33 -19.14 3.48
C PHE A 61 6.78 -17.78 2.95
N LEU A 62 7.88 -17.28 3.49
CA LEU A 62 8.57 -16.08 3.04
C LEU A 62 9.93 -16.48 2.45
N TYR A 63 10.28 -15.89 1.31
CA TYR A 63 11.60 -16.05 0.70
C TYR A 63 12.62 -15.15 1.38
N TYR A 64 13.70 -15.75 1.84
CA TYR A 64 14.84 -15.05 2.44
C TYR A 64 15.99 -15.00 1.42
N LYS A 65 16.22 -13.83 0.82
CA LYS A 65 17.25 -13.63 -0.19
C LYS A 65 18.64 -14.02 0.31
N ALA A 66 18.96 -13.70 1.57
CA ALA A 66 20.26 -14.03 2.20
C ALA A 66 20.55 -15.53 2.24
N TYR A 67 19.53 -16.38 2.22
CA TYR A 67 19.66 -17.83 2.29
C TYR A 67 19.23 -18.55 0.99
N GLY A 68 18.73 -17.80 -0.01
CA GLY A 68 18.23 -18.36 -1.26
C GLY A 68 17.05 -19.32 -1.09
N LYS A 69 16.29 -19.26 0.02
CA LYS A 69 15.25 -20.25 0.33
C LYS A 69 14.03 -19.67 1.02
N TYR A 70 12.91 -20.39 0.88
CA TYR A 70 11.67 -20.13 1.62
C TYR A 70 11.73 -20.73 3.02
N LYS A 71 11.29 -19.95 4.02
CA LYS A 71 11.05 -20.45 5.41
C LYS A 71 9.59 -20.27 5.74
N CYS A 72 9.01 -21.22 6.49
CA CYS A 72 7.66 -21.11 7.02
C CYS A 72 7.65 -20.02 8.10
N VAL A 73 6.88 -18.95 7.87
CA VAL A 73 6.75 -17.82 8.79
C VAL A 73 5.47 -17.91 9.61
N GLU A 74 4.45 -18.65 9.13
CA GLU A 74 3.20 -18.82 9.86
C GLU A 74 2.55 -20.15 9.55
N ARG A 75 1.92 -20.78 10.58
CA ARG A 75 1.12 -22.00 10.47
C ARG A 75 -0.28 -21.77 11.03
N ILE A 76 -1.24 -21.63 10.14
CA ILE A 76 -2.65 -21.43 10.45
C ILE A 76 -3.34 -22.77 10.64
N LYS A 77 -3.85 -23.02 11.85
CA LYS A 77 -4.46 -24.32 12.24
C LYS A 77 -5.97 -24.39 11.97
N ASN A 78 -6.53 -23.39 11.31
CA ASN A 78 -7.96 -23.30 10.99
C ASN A 78 -8.15 -23.06 9.49
N ARG A 79 -8.82 -24.01 8.80
CA ARG A 79 -9.10 -23.89 7.35
C ARG A 79 -10.05 -22.76 6.98
N ASN A 80 -10.80 -22.22 7.94
CA ASN A 80 -11.74 -21.13 7.70
C ASN A 80 -11.06 -19.76 7.68
N ILE A 81 -9.84 -19.66 8.18
CA ILE A 81 -9.02 -18.45 8.07
C ILE A 81 -8.45 -18.41 6.65
N THR A 82 -8.81 -17.38 5.90
CA THR A 82 -8.41 -17.18 4.50
C THR A 82 -7.67 -15.86 4.27
N SER A 83 -7.30 -15.19 5.36
CA SER A 83 -6.51 -13.97 5.34
C SER A 83 -5.54 -13.94 6.51
N PHE A 84 -4.38 -13.33 6.30
CA PHE A 84 -3.38 -13.10 7.35
C PHE A 84 -2.57 -11.84 7.05
N THR A 85 -2.33 -11.03 8.08
CA THR A 85 -1.57 -9.79 7.94
C THR A 85 -0.23 -9.92 8.66
N LEU A 86 0.84 -9.57 7.95
CA LEU A 86 2.20 -9.48 8.47
C LEU A 86 2.66 -8.03 8.46
N THR A 87 3.48 -7.67 9.44
CA THR A 87 4.17 -6.38 9.45
C THR A 87 5.58 -6.57 8.92
N GLY A 88 5.95 -5.79 7.92
CA GLY A 88 7.28 -5.80 7.31
C GLY A 88 8.02 -4.49 7.57
N SER A 89 9.17 -4.34 6.91
CA SER A 89 9.88 -3.06 6.83
C SER A 89 9.34 -2.23 5.67
N GLU A 90 9.52 -0.92 5.75
CA GLU A 90 9.19 0.01 4.67
C GLU A 90 10.07 -0.20 3.44
N ASP A 91 9.54 0.09 2.25
CA ASP A 91 10.21 0.03 0.94
C ASP A 91 10.90 -1.32 0.67
N LYS A 92 10.32 -2.41 1.14
CA LYS A 92 10.83 -3.78 0.97
C LYS A 92 9.97 -4.59 0.02
N LEU A 93 10.64 -5.38 -0.82
CA LEU A 93 10.00 -6.42 -1.64
C LEU A 93 10.00 -7.72 -0.86
N TYR A 94 8.81 -8.29 -0.67
CA TYR A 94 8.59 -9.59 -0.04
C TYR A 94 8.04 -10.57 -1.06
N THR A 95 8.50 -11.82 -1.01
CA THR A 95 8.03 -12.89 -1.89
C THR A 95 7.46 -14.02 -1.05
N TYR A 96 6.14 -14.25 -1.17
CA TYR A 96 5.40 -15.23 -0.38
C TYR A 96 4.97 -16.42 -1.22
N LYS A 97 4.81 -17.56 -0.55
CA LYS A 97 4.09 -18.75 -1.02
C LYS A 97 3.20 -19.28 0.09
N ILE A 98 2.15 -20.00 -0.28
CA ILE A 98 1.26 -20.71 0.67
C ILE A 98 1.07 -22.15 0.22
N ARG A 99 0.86 -23.05 1.18
CA ARG A 99 0.33 -24.38 0.92
C ARG A 99 -0.71 -24.75 1.96
N SER A 100 -1.64 -25.62 1.61
CA SER A 100 -2.56 -26.22 2.53
C SER A 100 -1.99 -27.53 3.12
N TYR A 101 -2.50 -27.94 4.26
CA TYR A 101 -2.20 -29.26 4.82
C TYR A 101 -3.46 -29.93 5.37
N LEU A 102 -3.47 -31.27 5.34
CA LEU A 102 -4.51 -32.12 5.89
C LEU A 102 -3.89 -33.03 6.96
N LYS A 103 -4.43 -33.00 8.19
CA LYS A 103 -4.09 -33.95 9.25
C LYS A 103 -4.99 -35.16 9.16
N GLN A 104 -4.41 -36.35 9.15
CA GLN A 104 -5.11 -37.63 9.20
C GLN A 104 -4.42 -38.52 10.25
N GLY A 105 -4.97 -38.54 11.45
CA GLY A 105 -4.31 -39.15 12.58
C GLY A 105 -2.91 -38.58 12.80
N ASN A 106 -1.90 -39.42 12.81
CA ASN A 106 -0.49 -39.02 12.98
C ASN A 106 0.20 -38.56 11.69
N LYS A 107 -0.47 -38.65 10.52
CA LYS A 107 0.11 -38.21 9.24
C LYS A 107 -0.37 -36.82 8.87
N THR A 108 0.52 -36.04 8.25
CA THR A 108 0.18 -34.74 7.66
C THR A 108 0.51 -34.76 6.18
N LEU A 109 -0.49 -34.53 5.36
CA LEU A 109 -0.36 -34.43 3.91
C LEU A 109 -0.33 -32.96 3.53
N TYR A 110 0.55 -32.59 2.61
CA TYR A 110 0.71 -31.22 2.13
C TYR A 110 0.35 -31.09 0.65
N SER A 111 -0.29 -29.99 0.29
CA SER A 111 -0.41 -29.61 -1.11
C SER A 111 0.95 -29.16 -1.68
N PRO A 112 1.10 -29.06 -3.00
CA PRO A 112 2.13 -28.20 -3.60
C PRO A 112 2.02 -26.77 -3.06
N SER A 113 3.11 -26.01 -3.16
CA SER A 113 3.07 -24.58 -2.85
C SER A 113 2.40 -23.79 -3.98
N SER A 114 1.76 -22.67 -3.65
CA SER A 114 1.23 -21.71 -4.61
C SER A 114 2.34 -21.16 -5.52
N LYS A 115 1.95 -20.47 -6.59
CA LYS A 115 2.85 -19.55 -7.29
C LYS A 115 3.39 -18.52 -6.29
N ALA A 116 4.59 -18.01 -6.57
CA ALA A 116 5.18 -16.94 -5.78
C ALA A 116 4.36 -15.64 -5.97
N LEU A 117 4.12 -14.95 -4.87
CA LEU A 117 3.48 -13.64 -4.85
C LEU A 117 4.50 -12.62 -4.35
N GLU A 118 4.80 -11.62 -5.17
CA GLU A 118 5.66 -10.51 -4.82
C GLU A 118 4.84 -9.30 -4.40
N ILE A 119 5.16 -8.75 -3.23
CA ILE A 119 4.49 -7.56 -2.69
C ILE A 119 5.55 -6.60 -2.18
N LYS A 120 5.47 -5.35 -2.64
CA LYS A 120 6.32 -4.27 -2.16
C LYS A 120 5.55 -3.41 -1.16
N THR A 121 6.14 -3.20 0.02
CA THR A 121 5.61 -2.30 1.04
C THR A 121 5.80 -0.83 0.67
N ALA A 122 5.03 0.05 1.29
CA ALA A 122 5.13 1.49 1.07
C ALA A 122 6.51 2.03 1.47
N PRO A 123 6.95 3.12 0.84
CA PRO A 123 8.04 3.93 1.35
C PRO A 123 7.70 4.52 2.73
N GLY A 124 8.73 4.93 3.46
CA GLY A 124 8.57 5.63 4.72
C GLY A 124 7.81 6.96 4.59
N LYS A 125 7.22 7.39 5.70
CA LYS A 125 6.55 8.69 5.82
C LYS A 125 7.55 9.81 5.53
N PRO A 126 7.30 10.69 4.54
CA PRO A 126 8.19 11.82 4.26
C PRO A 126 8.04 12.92 5.31
N VAL A 127 9.05 13.79 5.41
CA VAL A 127 9.04 14.95 6.30
C VAL A 127 9.23 16.22 5.47
N ILE A 128 8.38 17.21 5.69
CA ILE A 128 8.57 18.57 5.16
C ILE A 128 9.63 19.25 6.02
N THR A 129 10.81 19.52 5.46
CA THR A 129 11.93 20.11 6.21
C THR A 129 11.94 21.63 6.17
N ARG A 130 11.30 22.22 5.15
CA ARG A 130 11.24 23.67 4.98
C ARG A 130 10.07 24.07 4.10
N ILE A 131 9.39 25.13 4.49
CA ILE A 131 8.50 25.93 3.65
C ILE A 131 9.13 27.33 3.53
N ARG A 132 9.12 27.87 2.32
CA ARG A 132 9.47 29.26 2.05
C ARG A 132 8.33 29.90 1.28
N VAL A 133 7.85 31.00 1.81
CA VAL A 133 6.92 31.88 1.11
C VAL A 133 7.78 32.88 0.32
N ARG A 134 7.52 32.97 -0.98
CA ARG A 134 8.13 33.98 -1.87
C ARG A 134 7.01 34.84 -2.40
N GLU A 135 7.19 36.14 -2.32
CA GLU A 135 6.16 37.12 -2.70
C GLU A 135 5.84 37.07 -4.20
N GLU A 136 6.83 36.72 -5.04
CA GLU A 136 6.70 36.78 -6.51
C GLU A 136 6.45 35.42 -7.18
N SER A 137 6.64 34.31 -6.50
CA SER A 137 6.64 32.96 -7.15
C SER A 137 5.97 31.84 -6.39
N GLY A 138 5.10 32.16 -5.43
CA GLY A 138 4.39 31.17 -4.65
C GLY A 138 5.24 30.52 -3.54
N THR A 139 4.79 29.42 -2.99
CA THR A 139 5.40 28.73 -1.86
C THR A 139 6.31 27.62 -2.31
N LEU A 140 7.59 27.64 -1.91
CA LEU A 140 8.53 26.54 -2.14
C LEU A 140 8.50 25.55 -0.98
N ILE A 141 8.03 24.33 -1.23
CA ILE A 141 8.03 23.24 -0.27
C ILE A 141 9.26 22.38 -0.49
N LYS A 142 10.08 22.18 0.56
CA LYS A 142 11.17 21.20 0.57
C LYS A 142 10.85 20.09 1.54
N TRP A 143 11.11 18.85 1.14
CA TRP A 143 10.91 17.69 2.00
C TRP A 143 12.16 16.80 2.05
N LYS A 144 12.36 16.10 3.15
CA LYS A 144 13.42 15.11 3.30
C LYS A 144 12.81 13.74 3.05
N LYS A 145 13.42 12.96 2.18
CA LYS A 145 13.09 11.56 2.01
C LYS A 145 13.76 10.76 3.12
N ILE A 146 12.99 9.96 3.83
CA ILE A 146 13.48 9.10 4.91
C ILE A 146 14.19 7.87 4.33
N ASN A 147 13.81 7.45 3.10
CA ASN A 147 14.41 6.30 2.45
C ASN A 147 14.73 6.62 0.98
N ILE A 148 15.88 6.12 0.48
CA ILE A 148 16.28 6.31 -0.92
C ILE A 148 15.56 5.26 -1.76
N VAL A 149 14.50 5.64 -2.47
CA VAL A 149 13.98 4.87 -3.61
C VAL A 149 14.74 5.34 -4.84
N SER A 150 15.50 4.44 -5.48
CA SER A 150 16.26 4.77 -6.68
C SER A 150 15.31 5.32 -7.76
N GLY A 151 15.63 6.46 -8.30
CA GLY A 151 14.96 7.05 -9.46
C GLY A 151 14.13 8.31 -9.20
N ASN A 152 13.89 8.75 -7.96
CA ASN A 152 13.19 10.00 -7.70
C ASN A 152 14.14 11.06 -7.13
N THR A 153 14.42 12.09 -7.90
CA THR A 153 15.32 13.21 -7.56
C THR A 153 14.58 14.50 -7.23
N THR A 154 13.24 14.52 -7.32
CA THR A 154 12.43 15.73 -7.08
C THR A 154 12.12 15.84 -5.59
N PHE A 155 12.71 16.84 -4.92
CA PHE A 155 12.55 17.09 -3.48
C PHE A 155 11.97 18.47 -3.19
N SER A 156 11.44 19.18 -4.19
CA SER A 156 10.81 20.48 -4.05
C SER A 156 9.63 20.60 -4.99
N TYR A 157 8.66 21.38 -4.55
CA TYR A 157 7.48 21.75 -5.33
C TYR A 157 7.17 23.22 -5.06
N ALA A 158 6.81 23.98 -6.09
CA ALA A 158 6.35 25.35 -5.98
C ALA A 158 4.81 25.36 -6.22
N ASP A 159 4.07 25.81 -5.23
CA ASP A 159 2.64 26.07 -5.37
C ASP A 159 2.45 27.51 -5.84
N THR A 160 2.22 27.67 -7.13
CA THR A 160 2.00 28.99 -7.76
C THR A 160 0.55 29.47 -7.66
N GLY A 161 -0.37 28.62 -7.13
CA GLY A 161 -1.77 28.97 -6.93
C GLY A 161 -2.08 29.50 -5.52
N ALA A 162 -1.07 29.63 -4.65
CA ALA A 162 -1.27 30.13 -3.30
C ALA A 162 -1.55 31.66 -3.33
N VAL A 163 -2.66 32.04 -2.69
CA VAL A 163 -3.17 33.42 -2.68
C VAL A 163 -2.69 34.16 -1.44
N SER A 164 -2.30 35.43 -1.60
CA SER A 164 -1.88 36.31 -0.51
C SER A 164 -2.99 36.51 0.54
N GLY A 165 -2.58 36.66 1.80
CA GLY A 165 -3.49 36.85 2.93
C GLY A 165 -4.16 35.57 3.43
N LYS A 166 -3.82 34.40 2.87
CA LYS A 166 -4.37 33.10 3.30
C LYS A 166 -3.32 32.24 3.98
N THR A 167 -3.75 31.33 4.85
CA THR A 167 -2.93 30.30 5.46
C THR A 167 -3.22 28.97 4.78
N TYR A 168 -2.17 28.25 4.42
CA TYR A 168 -2.23 26.93 3.79
C TYR A 168 -1.52 25.91 4.67
N TYR A 169 -2.05 24.68 4.66
CA TYR A 169 -1.44 23.53 5.33
C TYR A 169 -1.08 22.48 4.31
N TYR A 170 0.21 22.23 4.16
CA TYR A 170 0.73 21.27 3.18
C TYR A 170 1.08 19.95 3.83
N ARG A 171 0.76 18.86 3.13
CA ARG A 171 1.15 17.49 3.49
C ARG A 171 1.65 16.78 2.24
N ILE A 172 2.61 15.92 2.40
CA ILE A 172 3.16 15.10 1.33
C ILE A 172 3.09 13.63 1.70
N ARG A 173 3.10 12.77 0.69
CA ARG A 173 3.27 11.32 0.85
C ARG A 173 4.14 10.79 -0.26
N ALA A 174 4.90 9.74 0.03
CA ALA A 174 5.64 8.98 -0.96
C ALA A 174 4.75 7.86 -1.52
N TYR A 175 5.09 7.36 -2.70
CA TYR A 175 4.42 6.19 -3.26
C TYR A 175 5.41 5.30 -4.01
N VAL A 176 5.03 4.04 -4.17
CA VAL A 176 5.71 3.07 -5.02
C VAL A 176 4.69 2.36 -5.89
N ARG A 177 5.08 2.07 -7.13
CA ARG A 177 4.28 1.22 -8.03
C ARG A 177 4.75 -0.22 -7.92
N ASN A 178 3.80 -1.14 -7.77
CA ASN A 178 4.07 -2.57 -7.73
C ASN A 178 3.02 -3.32 -8.54
N GLN A 179 3.42 -3.97 -9.63
CA GLN A 179 2.55 -4.78 -10.50
C GLN A 179 1.25 -4.04 -10.90
N GLY A 180 1.36 -2.76 -11.28
CA GLY A 180 0.21 -1.93 -11.67
C GLY A 180 -0.52 -1.26 -10.50
N ASN A 181 -0.30 -1.67 -9.25
CA ASN A 181 -0.88 -1.06 -8.06
C ASN A 181 0.02 0.04 -7.51
N VAL A 182 -0.58 1.09 -6.95
CA VAL A 182 0.14 2.15 -6.26
C VAL A 182 -0.02 1.96 -4.75
N VAL A 183 1.12 1.86 -4.05
CA VAL A 183 1.16 1.75 -2.59
C VAL A 183 1.72 3.04 -2.02
N TYR A 184 0.96 3.70 -1.17
CA TYR A 184 1.29 5.00 -0.59
C TYR A 184 1.84 4.85 0.82
N SER A 185 2.77 5.75 1.19
CA SER A 185 3.15 5.99 2.59
C SER A 185 2.02 6.67 3.35
N GLU A 186 2.16 6.77 4.66
CA GLU A 186 1.38 7.74 5.44
C GLU A 186 1.68 9.17 4.97
N LEU A 187 0.72 10.08 5.20
CA LEU A 187 0.93 11.51 4.98
C LEU A 187 1.93 12.06 5.99
N SER A 188 2.73 13.04 5.57
CA SER A 188 3.56 13.83 6.49
C SER A 188 2.71 14.52 7.55
N ASP A 189 3.32 15.00 8.61
CA ASP A 189 2.69 16.00 9.46
C ASP A 189 2.39 17.26 8.64
N PRO A 190 1.33 18.00 8.98
CA PRO A 190 1.01 19.25 8.29
C PRO A 190 2.10 20.28 8.53
N ALA A 191 2.44 21.02 7.49
CA ALA A 191 3.34 22.17 7.56
C ALA A 191 2.57 23.41 7.13
N GLU A 192 2.60 24.43 7.97
CA GLU A 192 1.87 25.69 7.77
C GLU A 192 2.67 26.65 6.90
N ALA A 193 1.97 27.34 5.99
CA ALA A 193 2.47 28.45 5.21
C ALA A 193 1.47 29.60 5.29
N VAL A 194 1.88 30.71 5.89
CA VAL A 194 1.10 31.92 5.98
C VAL A 194 1.53 32.84 4.83
N MET A 195 0.63 33.05 3.85
CA MET A 195 0.84 33.98 2.73
C MET A 195 0.51 35.38 3.23
N ARG A 196 1.53 36.11 3.59
CA ARG A 196 1.36 37.49 4.07
C ARG A 196 0.98 38.40 2.91
N LYS A 197 0.14 39.36 3.18
CA LYS A 197 -0.20 40.42 2.27
C LYS A 197 0.80 41.57 2.48
N THR A 198 1.41 42.06 1.41
CA THR A 198 2.25 43.25 1.49
C THR A 198 1.37 44.48 1.49
N ILE A 199 1.61 45.39 2.41
CA ILE A 199 0.93 46.68 2.47
C ILE A 199 1.97 47.76 2.19
N MET A 200 1.73 48.55 1.16
CA MET A 200 2.54 49.73 0.81
C MET A 200 1.78 50.97 1.20
N ILE A 201 2.36 51.73 2.12
CA ILE A 201 1.75 52.99 2.60
C ILE A 201 2.70 54.13 2.25
N GLY A 202 2.18 55.18 1.68
CA GLY A 202 3.00 56.33 1.35
C GLY A 202 2.29 57.49 0.68
N ASP A 203 3.09 58.43 0.24
CA ASP A 203 2.72 59.68 -0.40
C ASP A 203 2.61 59.55 -1.95
N SER A 204 2.71 60.64 -2.66
CA SER A 204 2.66 60.72 -4.11
C SER A 204 3.65 59.80 -4.85
N ARG A 205 4.83 59.50 -4.28
CA ARG A 205 5.79 58.57 -4.91
C ARG A 205 5.28 57.14 -4.81
N THR A 206 4.66 56.77 -3.71
CA THR A 206 4.02 55.46 -3.54
C THR A 206 2.80 55.32 -4.42
N ASP A 207 2.05 56.37 -4.65
CA ASP A 207 0.91 56.38 -5.56
C ASP A 207 1.35 56.18 -7.01
N MET A 208 2.42 56.85 -7.45
CA MET A 208 3.04 56.61 -8.76
C MET A 208 3.56 55.17 -8.94
N MET A 209 4.06 54.53 -7.88
CA MET A 209 4.50 53.15 -7.94
C MET A 209 3.33 52.18 -8.16
N LYS A 210 2.14 52.47 -7.63
CA LYS A 210 0.93 51.70 -7.83
C LYS A 210 0.56 51.54 -9.30
N ASP A 211 0.78 52.59 -10.10
CA ASP A 211 0.46 52.58 -11.52
C ASP A 211 1.47 51.78 -12.39
N VAL A 212 2.63 51.47 -11.82
CA VAL A 212 3.74 50.77 -12.53
C VAL A 212 3.89 49.30 -12.04
N VAL A 213 3.51 49.03 -10.82
CA VAL A 213 3.68 47.72 -10.21
C VAL A 213 2.34 46.95 -10.18
N GLU A 214 2.10 46.14 -11.20
CA GLU A 214 0.97 45.22 -11.22
C GLU A 214 1.24 43.99 -10.30
N ASN A 215 0.76 44.07 -9.05
CA ASN A 215 0.89 42.96 -8.12
C ASN A 215 -0.33 42.86 -7.17
N ASP A 216 -1.18 41.89 -7.39
CA ASP A 216 -2.39 41.64 -6.59
C ASP A 216 -2.11 41.28 -5.11
N ASN A 217 -0.86 41.01 -4.77
CA ASN A 217 -0.44 40.70 -3.39
C ASN A 217 -0.11 41.95 -2.60
N ILE A 218 -0.16 43.15 -3.21
CA ILE A 218 0.11 44.43 -2.56
C ILE A 218 -1.22 45.13 -2.30
N THR A 219 -1.44 45.55 -1.06
CA THR A 219 -2.47 46.53 -0.74
C THR A 219 -1.83 47.92 -0.69
N TRP A 220 -2.25 48.78 -1.55
CA TRP A 220 -1.77 50.16 -1.64
C TRP A 220 -2.67 51.07 -0.79
N ILE A 221 -2.08 51.80 0.14
CA ILE A 221 -2.72 52.84 0.92
C ILE A 221 -1.88 54.11 0.70
N CYS A 222 -2.21 54.85 -0.34
CA CYS A 222 -1.46 56.01 -0.75
C CYS A 222 -2.39 57.09 -1.29
N GLU A 223 -2.01 58.35 -1.10
CA GLU A 223 -2.73 59.50 -1.59
C GLU A 223 -1.75 60.66 -1.84
N VAL A 224 -1.93 61.36 -2.94
CA VAL A 224 -1.03 62.45 -3.39
C VAL A 224 -1.12 63.61 -2.40
N GLY A 225 0.02 64.15 -1.97
CA GLY A 225 0.12 65.33 -1.11
C GLY A 225 -0.18 65.09 0.38
N MET A 226 -0.33 63.82 0.79
CA MET A 226 -0.62 63.49 2.17
C MET A 226 0.64 63.33 3.03
N GLY A 227 0.58 63.93 4.22
CA GLY A 227 1.67 63.90 5.21
C GLY A 227 1.41 62.98 6.39
N TYR A 228 2.26 63.09 7.42
CA TYR A 228 2.22 62.25 8.63
C TYR A 228 0.86 62.18 9.32
N LYS A 229 0.13 63.31 9.37
CA LYS A 229 -1.19 63.37 9.99
C LYS A 229 -2.20 62.44 9.31
N TRP A 230 -2.22 62.42 7.99
CA TRP A 230 -3.04 61.52 7.19
C TRP A 230 -2.61 60.07 7.42
N LEU A 231 -1.33 59.77 7.44
CA LEU A 231 -0.82 58.43 7.71
C LEU A 231 -1.36 57.90 9.06
N ARG A 232 -1.24 58.70 10.11
CA ARG A 232 -1.69 58.32 11.44
C ARG A 232 -3.21 58.22 11.56
N ASP A 233 -3.94 59.19 11.07
CA ASP A 233 -5.36 59.40 11.36
C ASP A 233 -6.28 58.70 10.34
N THR A 234 -5.77 58.37 9.18
CA THR A 234 -6.53 57.75 8.06
C THR A 234 -5.92 56.45 7.62
N ALA A 235 -4.70 56.44 7.09
CA ALA A 235 -4.14 55.23 6.46
C ALA A 235 -3.97 54.07 7.41
N LEU A 236 -3.49 54.28 8.62
CA LEU A 236 -3.33 53.21 9.64
C LEU A 236 -4.63 52.70 10.25
N LYS A 237 -5.75 53.41 10.07
CA LYS A 237 -7.07 52.97 10.51
C LYS A 237 -7.78 52.10 9.50
N THR A 238 -7.29 52.01 8.27
CA THR A 238 -7.78 51.14 7.20
C THR A 238 -7.15 49.78 7.17
N LEU A 239 -6.19 49.48 8.05
CA LEU A 239 -5.54 48.21 8.27
C LEU A 239 -6.34 47.34 9.27
#